data_e81dcd1e7b00690bdfd72013ec710b77
#
_entry.id   e81dcd1e7b00690bdfd72013ec710b77
#
_cell.length_a   1.000
_cell.length_b   1.000
_cell.length_c   1.000
_cell.angle_alpha   90.00
_cell.angle_beta   90.00
_cell.angle_gamma   90.00
#
_symmetry.space_group_name_H-M   'P 1'
#
loop_
_entity.id
_entity.type
_entity.pdbx_description
1 polymer ?
#
loop_
_entity_poly.entity_id
_entity_poly.type
_entity_poly.pdbx_seq_one_letter_code
_entity_poly.pdbx_strand_id
1 'polypeptide(L)'
;MLAQESFELSTTIDATAMQVLFAFLDPGAVKQWWGAKSAVVQPRPGGLFVVQWEPGTPGREDPQCALGGTLAGTLDKAMAGHFVYFGNLHWLAPSGEVLGPTRLEVDVFSKNDPRRKPTLLRVTSTGYLQGENWARYLEVTRRAWEKTLATLAAFCAQQSPEEAERIVGVLGTTYLTEAVLQGRRIS
;
A
#
# COMPACT_ATOMS: atom_id res chain seq x y z
N MET A 1 -26.54 -1.28 -9.55
CA MET A 1 -25.10 -1.20 -9.18
C MET A 1 -25.04 -0.41 -7.88
N LEU A 2 -24.59 -1.01 -6.79
CA LEU A 2 -24.43 -0.26 -5.52
C LEU A 2 -23.32 0.76 -5.71
N ALA A 3 -23.53 2.00 -5.28
CA ALA A 3 -22.51 3.03 -5.31
C ALA A 3 -21.37 2.60 -4.38
N GLN A 4 -20.15 2.60 -4.90
CA GLN A 4 -18.94 2.35 -4.12
C GLN A 4 -18.32 3.71 -3.75
N GLU A 5 -17.88 3.82 -2.52
CA GLU A 5 -17.17 4.98 -2.03
C GLU A 5 -15.65 4.77 -2.12
N SER A 6 -14.91 5.86 -2.10
CA SER A 6 -13.45 5.86 -2.23
C SER A 6 -12.84 7.09 -1.57
N PHE A 7 -11.54 7.07 -1.34
CA PHE A 7 -10.76 8.27 -1.05
C PHE A 7 -9.47 8.29 -1.88
N GLU A 8 -8.95 9.48 -2.08
CA GLU A 8 -7.65 9.74 -2.68
C GLU A 8 -6.88 10.73 -1.81
N LEU A 9 -5.61 10.44 -1.60
CA LEU A 9 -4.67 11.31 -0.88
C LEU A 9 -3.39 11.45 -1.70
N SER A 10 -2.78 12.62 -1.66
CA SER A 10 -1.52 12.89 -2.36
C SER A 10 -0.56 13.65 -1.46
N THR A 11 0.72 13.33 -1.58
CA THR A 11 1.81 14.06 -0.90
C THR A 11 3.10 14.01 -1.71
N THR A 12 3.95 15.01 -1.52
CA THR A 12 5.30 15.01 -2.13
C THR A 12 6.29 14.48 -1.11
N ILE A 13 7.12 13.52 -1.53
CA ILE A 13 8.12 12.85 -0.69
C ILE A 13 9.52 13.16 -1.24
N ASP A 14 10.44 13.56 -0.37
CA ASP A 14 11.85 13.78 -0.72
C ASP A 14 12.62 12.45 -0.83
N ALA A 15 12.12 11.58 -1.70
CA ALA A 15 12.69 10.29 -2.02
C ALA A 15 12.46 9.97 -3.49
N THR A 16 13.16 8.98 -4.02
CA THR A 16 12.96 8.48 -5.38
C THR A 16 11.70 7.61 -5.45
N ALA A 17 11.12 7.45 -6.63
CA ALA A 17 9.98 6.55 -6.83
C ALA A 17 10.29 5.11 -6.40
N MET A 18 11.53 4.67 -6.57
CA MET A 18 11.98 3.34 -6.14
C MET A 18 11.98 3.19 -4.61
N GLN A 19 12.45 4.21 -3.87
CA GLN A 19 12.40 4.22 -2.40
C GLN A 19 10.96 4.21 -1.88
N VAL A 20 10.05 4.92 -2.56
CA VAL A 20 8.62 4.91 -2.18
C VAL A 20 8.00 3.54 -2.42
N LEU A 21 8.23 2.92 -3.58
CA LEU A 21 7.69 1.59 -3.87
C LEU A 21 8.29 0.50 -2.98
N PHE A 22 9.59 0.60 -2.65
CA PHE A 22 10.24 -0.28 -1.69
C PHE A 22 9.49 -0.33 -0.35
N ALA A 23 9.01 0.82 0.13
CA ALA A 23 8.26 0.89 1.38
C ALA A 23 7.01 -0.01 1.40
N PHE A 24 6.40 -0.27 0.25
CA PHE A 24 5.21 -1.13 0.13
C PHE A 24 5.53 -2.59 -0.21
N LEU A 25 6.72 -2.87 -0.71
CA LEU A 25 7.08 -4.17 -1.27
C LEU A 25 8.00 -4.98 -0.38
N ASP A 26 8.67 -4.35 0.58
CA ASP A 26 9.48 -5.02 1.58
C ASP A 26 8.70 -5.19 2.90
N PRO A 27 8.55 -6.41 3.43
CA PRO A 27 7.78 -6.65 4.66
C PRO A 27 8.37 -5.96 5.90
N GLY A 28 9.71 -5.81 5.95
CA GLY A 28 10.40 -5.08 7.02
C GLY A 28 10.09 -3.59 6.96
N ALA A 29 10.11 -3.02 5.76
CA ALA A 29 9.73 -1.64 5.51
C ALA A 29 8.26 -1.39 5.92
N VAL A 30 7.33 -2.23 5.46
CA VAL A 30 5.90 -2.14 5.80
C VAL A 30 5.70 -2.13 7.32
N LYS A 31 6.37 -3.03 8.04
CA LYS A 31 6.31 -3.05 9.51
C LYS A 31 6.75 -1.74 10.13
N GLN A 32 7.84 -1.18 9.63
CA GLN A 32 8.49 -0.02 10.23
C GLN A 32 7.66 1.26 10.02
N TRP A 33 7.31 1.59 8.78
CA TRP A 33 6.64 2.86 8.53
C TRP A 33 5.14 2.83 8.87
N TRP A 34 4.49 1.65 8.77
CA TRP A 34 3.07 1.50 9.07
C TRP A 34 2.78 1.11 10.53
N GLY A 35 3.85 0.92 11.33
CA GLY A 35 3.71 0.53 12.74
C GLY A 35 3.04 -0.82 12.94
N ALA A 36 3.25 -1.75 11.99
CA ALA A 36 2.62 -3.06 12.04
C ALA A 36 3.39 -4.02 12.94
N LYS A 37 2.67 -4.92 13.61
CA LYS A 37 3.23 -6.04 14.37
C LYS A 37 3.92 -7.04 13.45
N SER A 38 3.25 -7.38 12.35
CA SER A 38 3.77 -8.29 11.34
C SER A 38 3.32 -7.90 9.95
N ALA A 39 4.11 -8.25 8.94
CA ALA A 39 3.77 -8.09 7.55
C ALA A 39 4.29 -9.26 6.73
N VAL A 40 3.54 -9.65 5.71
CA VAL A 40 3.95 -10.59 4.66
C VAL A 40 3.69 -9.91 3.34
N VAL A 41 4.74 -9.77 2.53
CA VAL A 41 4.62 -9.23 1.18
C VAL A 41 5.35 -10.18 0.23
N GLN A 42 4.63 -10.72 -0.73
CA GLN A 42 5.21 -11.48 -1.83
C GLN A 42 5.19 -10.60 -3.08
N PRO A 43 6.33 -10.02 -3.50
CA PRO A 43 6.40 -9.02 -4.56
C PRO A 43 6.28 -9.65 -5.96
N ARG A 44 5.15 -10.27 -6.23
CA ARG A 44 4.79 -10.85 -7.53
C ARG A 44 3.29 -10.78 -7.75
N PRO A 45 2.80 -10.75 -9.00
CA PRO A 45 1.37 -10.81 -9.30
C PRO A 45 0.69 -11.99 -8.61
N GLY A 46 -0.45 -11.74 -7.97
CA GLY A 46 -1.17 -12.73 -7.17
C GLY A 46 -0.47 -13.10 -5.85
N GLY A 47 0.67 -12.50 -5.55
CA GLY A 47 1.39 -12.72 -4.30
C GLY A 47 0.64 -12.16 -3.08
N LEU A 48 0.84 -12.77 -1.92
CA LEU A 48 0.19 -12.36 -0.69
C LEU A 48 0.65 -10.96 -0.25
N PHE A 49 -0.32 -10.19 0.23
CA PHE A 49 -0.11 -8.97 0.98
C PHE A 49 -0.91 -9.04 2.27
N VAL A 50 -0.22 -9.13 3.41
CA VAL A 50 -0.85 -9.22 4.73
C VAL A 50 -0.14 -8.29 5.69
N VAL A 51 -0.91 -7.45 6.37
CA VAL A 51 -0.41 -6.54 7.41
C VAL A 51 -1.25 -6.70 8.65
N GLN A 52 -0.61 -6.90 9.80
CA GLN A 52 -1.29 -7.07 11.08
C GLN A 52 -0.86 -6.00 12.06
N TRP A 53 -1.82 -5.36 12.70
CA TRP A 53 -1.62 -4.39 13.78
C TRP A 53 -2.12 -4.94 15.11
N GLU A 54 -1.47 -4.53 16.21
CA GLU A 54 -2.02 -4.77 17.54
C GLU A 54 -3.34 -4.00 17.71
N PRO A 55 -4.31 -4.57 18.41
CA PRO A 55 -5.47 -3.80 18.84
C PRO A 55 -5.00 -2.59 19.67
N GLY A 56 -5.55 -1.41 19.36
CA GLY A 56 -5.26 -0.21 20.14
C GLY A 56 -5.62 -0.43 21.63
N THR A 57 -4.79 0.11 22.51
CA THR A 57 -5.09 0.08 23.95
C THR A 57 -6.18 1.11 24.23
N PRO A 58 -7.35 0.70 24.72
CA PRO A 58 -8.41 1.65 25.05
C PRO A 58 -7.89 2.75 26.00
N GLY A 59 -8.05 4.00 25.61
CA GLY A 59 -7.72 5.18 26.41
C GLY A 59 -6.33 5.78 26.21
N ARG A 60 -5.50 5.26 25.32
CA ARG A 60 -4.14 5.80 25.07
C ARG A 60 -3.94 6.52 23.75
N GLU A 61 -4.80 6.30 22.78
CA GLU A 61 -4.71 6.93 21.46
C GLU A 61 -6.08 7.37 20.98
N ASP A 62 -6.08 8.26 20.00
CA ASP A 62 -7.28 8.66 19.29
C ASP A 62 -8.01 7.38 18.82
N PRO A 63 -9.17 7.04 19.42
CA PRO A 63 -9.86 5.78 19.13
C PRO A 63 -10.28 5.65 17.67
N GLN A 64 -10.14 6.74 16.91
CA GLN A 64 -10.48 6.80 15.50
C GLN A 64 -9.38 6.28 14.56
N CYS A 65 -8.17 6.03 15.06
CA CYS A 65 -7.03 5.59 14.24
C CYS A 65 -6.46 4.22 14.61
N ALA A 66 -6.89 3.63 15.71
CA ALA A 66 -6.42 2.32 16.18
C ALA A 66 -7.43 1.22 15.81
N LEU A 67 -7.59 0.95 14.52
CA LEU A 67 -8.45 -0.14 14.08
C LEU A 67 -7.93 -1.50 14.56
N GLY A 68 -6.60 -1.66 14.62
CA GLY A 68 -6.01 -2.97 14.86
C GLY A 68 -6.41 -3.99 13.78
N GLY A 69 -6.23 -5.27 14.08
CA GLY A 69 -6.66 -6.34 13.21
C GLY A 69 -5.69 -6.63 12.06
N THR A 70 -6.21 -7.26 11.01
CA THR A 70 -5.40 -7.73 9.88
C THR A 70 -5.99 -7.28 8.56
N LEU A 71 -5.18 -6.65 7.72
CA LEU A 71 -5.50 -6.41 6.32
C LEU A 71 -4.84 -7.49 5.48
N ALA A 72 -5.61 -8.23 4.70
CA ALA A 72 -5.12 -9.33 3.88
C ALA A 72 -5.68 -9.26 2.46
N GLY A 73 -4.84 -9.52 1.48
CA GLY A 73 -5.20 -9.55 0.06
C GLY A 73 -4.03 -9.95 -0.82
N THR A 74 -4.03 -9.46 -2.04
CA THR A 74 -3.02 -9.81 -3.05
C THR A 74 -2.39 -8.58 -3.68
N LEU A 75 -1.14 -8.72 -4.11
CA LEU A 75 -0.52 -7.78 -5.02
C LEU A 75 -1.05 -8.07 -6.43
N ASP A 76 -1.85 -7.16 -6.99
CA ASP A 76 -2.45 -7.35 -8.32
C ASP A 76 -1.47 -6.96 -9.43
N LYS A 77 -0.85 -5.78 -9.30
CA LYS A 77 0.06 -5.22 -10.29
C LYS A 77 1.16 -4.41 -9.61
N ALA A 78 2.34 -4.39 -10.21
CA ALA A 78 3.36 -3.42 -9.87
C ALA A 78 4.22 -3.12 -11.11
N MET A 79 4.70 -1.89 -11.20
CA MET A 79 5.67 -1.46 -12.20
C MET A 79 6.73 -0.62 -11.48
N ALA A 80 7.97 -1.07 -11.56
CA ALA A 80 9.09 -0.38 -10.95
C ALA A 80 9.15 1.10 -11.35
N GLY A 81 9.22 1.99 -10.38
CA GLY A 81 9.27 3.43 -10.57
C GLY A 81 7.92 4.10 -10.89
N HIS A 82 6.81 3.37 -10.94
CA HIS A 82 5.51 3.90 -11.36
C HIS A 82 4.36 3.61 -10.41
N PHE A 83 4.12 2.34 -10.04
CA PHE A 83 2.99 2.00 -9.19
C PHE A 83 3.09 0.63 -8.52
N VAL A 84 2.30 0.43 -7.48
CA VAL A 84 1.93 -0.87 -6.92
C VAL A 84 0.45 -0.86 -6.55
N TYR A 85 -0.28 -1.89 -6.96
CA TYR A 85 -1.72 -2.06 -6.70
C TYR A 85 -1.98 -3.34 -5.94
N PHE A 86 -2.75 -3.22 -4.87
CA PHE A 86 -3.21 -4.34 -4.06
C PHE A 86 -4.71 -4.48 -4.21
N GLY A 87 -5.18 -5.70 -4.44
CA GLY A 87 -6.58 -6.00 -4.59
C GLY A 87 -7.05 -7.10 -3.66
N ASN A 88 -8.35 -7.37 -3.73
CA ASN A 88 -9.00 -8.36 -2.87
C ASN A 88 -8.67 -8.16 -1.38
N LEU A 89 -8.52 -6.89 -0.97
CA LEU A 89 -8.15 -6.55 0.39
C LEU A 89 -9.36 -6.71 1.33
N HIS A 90 -9.20 -7.53 2.35
CA HIS A 90 -10.18 -7.73 3.43
C HIS A 90 -9.56 -7.27 4.74
N TRP A 91 -10.26 -6.42 5.45
CA TRP A 91 -9.91 -6.09 6.82
C TRP A 91 -10.65 -7.01 7.79
N LEU A 92 -9.89 -7.73 8.59
CA LEU A 92 -10.36 -8.59 9.66
C LEU A 92 -10.22 -7.83 10.97
N ALA A 93 -11.32 -7.29 11.47
CA ALA A 93 -11.36 -6.53 12.71
C ALA A 93 -11.03 -7.41 13.92
N PRO A 94 -10.49 -6.83 15.01
CA PRO A 94 -10.33 -7.55 16.28
C PRO A 94 -11.64 -8.10 16.85
N SER A 95 -12.78 -7.52 16.49
CA SER A 95 -14.13 -7.99 16.84
C SER A 95 -14.58 -9.24 16.09
N GLY A 96 -13.83 -9.67 15.06
CA GLY A 96 -14.20 -10.77 14.17
C GLY A 96 -15.01 -10.35 12.94
N GLU A 97 -15.34 -9.05 12.80
CA GLU A 97 -15.97 -8.54 11.57
C GLU A 97 -14.99 -8.57 10.41
N VAL A 98 -15.48 -8.85 9.21
CA VAL A 98 -14.70 -8.85 7.97
C VAL A 98 -15.32 -7.87 6.98
N LEU A 99 -14.56 -6.87 6.55
CA LEU A 99 -14.95 -5.89 5.54
C LEU A 99 -14.02 -5.98 4.34
N GLY A 100 -14.59 -6.10 3.16
CA GLY A 100 -13.89 -6.26 1.89
C GLY A 100 -14.82 -6.84 0.81
N PRO A 101 -14.32 -7.05 -0.41
CA PRO A 101 -12.99 -6.66 -0.86
C PRO A 101 -12.87 -5.16 -1.17
N THR A 102 -11.77 -4.55 -0.73
CA THR A 102 -11.36 -3.21 -1.16
C THR A 102 -10.10 -3.30 -2.04
N ARG A 103 -9.69 -2.17 -2.60
CA ARG A 103 -8.47 -2.04 -3.39
C ARG A 103 -7.66 -0.86 -2.90
N LEU A 104 -6.35 -0.99 -2.93
CA LEU A 104 -5.38 0.06 -2.65
C LEU A 104 -4.47 0.24 -3.87
N GLU A 105 -4.46 1.43 -4.44
CA GLU A 105 -3.62 1.82 -5.55
C GLU A 105 -2.62 2.86 -5.07
N VAL A 106 -1.36 2.61 -5.33
CA VAL A 106 -0.23 3.49 -4.98
C VAL A 106 0.46 3.87 -6.27
N ASP A 107 0.28 5.11 -6.70
CA ASP A 107 0.94 5.67 -7.87
C ASP A 107 2.07 6.60 -7.43
N VAL A 108 3.19 6.54 -8.13
CA VAL A 108 4.35 7.40 -7.90
C VAL A 108 4.70 8.14 -9.19
N PHE A 109 4.87 9.45 -9.08
CA PHE A 109 5.16 10.31 -10.21
C PHE A 109 6.45 11.07 -9.95
N SER A 110 7.44 10.85 -10.80
CA SER A 110 8.69 11.61 -10.82
C SER A 110 8.81 12.42 -12.10
N LYS A 111 9.39 13.62 -12.02
CA LYS A 111 9.67 14.44 -13.19
C LYS A 111 10.79 13.78 -13.99
N ASN A 112 10.48 13.14 -15.10
CA ASN A 112 11.40 12.61 -16.12
C ASN A 112 12.21 11.36 -15.77
N ASP A 113 12.44 11.01 -14.50
CA ASP A 113 13.30 9.88 -14.11
C ASP A 113 12.87 9.34 -12.73
N PRO A 114 12.48 8.06 -12.61
CA PRO A 114 12.07 7.46 -11.35
C PRO A 114 13.20 7.35 -10.30
N ARG A 115 14.45 7.64 -10.69
CA ARG A 115 15.62 7.71 -9.81
C ARG A 115 15.85 9.11 -9.23
N ARG A 116 15.06 10.08 -9.64
CA ARG A 116 15.17 11.46 -9.13
C ARG A 116 14.09 11.77 -8.12
N LYS A 117 14.44 12.58 -7.16
CA LYS A 117 13.55 13.14 -6.15
C LYS A 117 13.29 14.63 -6.40
N PRO A 118 12.20 15.22 -5.92
CA PRO A 118 11.16 14.54 -5.13
C PRO A 118 10.19 13.72 -5.99
N THR A 119 9.44 12.84 -5.33
CA THR A 119 8.37 12.04 -5.93
C THR A 119 7.01 12.51 -5.41
N LEU A 120 6.02 12.66 -6.29
CA LEU A 120 4.62 12.80 -5.90
C LEU A 120 4.05 11.39 -5.70
N LEU A 121 3.56 11.13 -4.50
CA LEU A 121 2.80 9.92 -4.15
C LEU A 121 1.30 10.23 -4.22
N ARG A 122 0.55 9.35 -4.85
CA ARG A 122 -0.91 9.29 -4.77
C ARG A 122 -1.35 7.94 -4.26
N VAL A 123 -2.21 7.94 -3.26
CA VAL A 123 -2.82 6.74 -2.68
C VAL A 123 -4.32 6.82 -2.91
N THR A 124 -4.87 5.83 -3.59
CA THR A 124 -6.30 5.71 -3.86
C THR A 124 -6.82 4.41 -3.25
N SER A 125 -7.88 4.50 -2.45
CA SER A 125 -8.55 3.32 -1.90
C SER A 125 -10.00 3.30 -2.34
N THR A 126 -10.45 2.15 -2.86
CA THR A 126 -11.77 1.98 -3.48
C THR A 126 -12.45 0.70 -3.00
N GLY A 127 -13.76 0.55 -3.32
CA GLY A 127 -14.50 -0.67 -3.03
C GLY A 127 -15.26 -0.64 -1.72
N TYR A 128 -15.39 0.51 -1.07
CA TYR A 128 -16.21 0.66 0.13
C TYR A 128 -17.69 0.67 -0.26
N LEU A 129 -18.46 -0.19 0.38
CA LEU A 129 -19.89 -0.30 0.14
C LEU A 129 -20.67 0.69 1.00
N GLN A 130 -21.97 0.81 0.76
CA GLN A 130 -22.86 1.60 1.60
C GLN A 130 -23.20 0.87 2.89
N GLY A 131 -23.43 1.62 3.96
CA GLY A 131 -23.79 1.12 5.28
C GLY A 131 -22.93 1.70 6.39
N GLU A 132 -23.44 1.67 7.62
CA GLU A 132 -22.81 2.32 8.76
C GLU A 132 -21.38 1.78 9.04
N ASN A 133 -21.20 0.46 9.03
CA ASN A 133 -19.89 -0.17 9.24
C ASN A 133 -18.89 0.19 8.13
N TRP A 134 -19.36 0.30 6.90
CA TRP A 134 -18.53 0.68 5.75
C TRP A 134 -18.15 2.16 5.80
N ALA A 135 -19.09 3.04 6.13
CA ALA A 135 -18.83 4.47 6.29
C ALA A 135 -17.80 4.71 7.41
N ARG A 136 -17.94 4.00 8.54
CA ARG A 136 -16.96 4.03 9.63
C ARG A 136 -15.60 3.52 9.17
N TYR A 137 -15.53 2.39 8.48
CA TYR A 137 -14.29 1.79 7.99
C TYR A 137 -13.59 2.74 7.01
N LEU A 138 -14.32 3.32 6.05
CA LEU A 138 -13.80 4.31 5.11
C LEU A 138 -13.19 5.51 5.84
N GLU A 139 -13.94 6.13 6.76
CA GLU A 139 -13.51 7.33 7.47
C GLU A 139 -12.26 7.07 8.32
N VAL A 140 -12.25 5.97 9.07
CA VAL A 140 -11.10 5.63 9.92
C VAL A 140 -9.87 5.29 9.07
N THR A 141 -10.06 4.55 7.96
CA THR A 141 -8.96 4.23 7.04
C THR A 141 -8.38 5.49 6.40
N ARG A 142 -9.22 6.42 5.95
CA ARG A 142 -8.79 7.69 5.38
C ARG A 142 -7.96 8.50 6.39
N ARG A 143 -8.45 8.65 7.62
CA ARG A 143 -7.71 9.37 8.69
C ARG A 143 -6.40 8.69 9.07
N ALA A 144 -6.40 7.36 9.13
CA ALA A 144 -5.18 6.61 9.37
C ALA A 144 -4.13 6.89 8.28
N TRP A 145 -4.53 6.90 7.01
CA TRP A 145 -3.65 7.26 5.90
C TRP A 145 -3.13 8.69 5.99
N GLU A 146 -3.98 9.68 6.30
CA GLU A 146 -3.56 11.07 6.47
C GLU A 146 -2.43 11.21 7.50
N LYS A 147 -2.52 10.50 8.63
CA LYS A 147 -1.47 10.49 9.65
C LYS A 147 -0.22 9.73 9.22
N THR A 148 -0.40 8.60 8.57
CA THR A 148 0.67 7.67 8.21
C THR A 148 1.54 8.19 7.06
N LEU A 149 1.02 9.07 6.20
CA LEU A 149 1.78 9.66 5.09
C LEU A 149 3.04 10.39 5.55
N ALA A 150 3.01 11.06 6.71
CA ALA A 150 4.20 11.72 7.25
C ALA A 150 5.28 10.71 7.70
N THR A 151 4.86 9.61 8.33
CA THR A 151 5.77 8.53 8.74
C THR A 151 6.37 7.82 7.52
N LEU A 152 5.55 7.57 6.51
CA LEU A 152 6.00 7.00 5.23
C LEU A 152 7.04 7.92 4.56
N ALA A 153 6.78 9.21 4.49
CA ALA A 153 7.71 10.18 3.90
C ALA A 153 9.05 10.19 4.63
N ALA A 154 9.03 10.24 5.96
CA ALA A 154 10.24 10.21 6.78
C ALA A 154 11.01 8.89 6.61
N PHE A 155 10.32 7.76 6.55
CA PHE A 155 10.91 6.45 6.29
C PHE A 155 11.59 6.41 4.92
N CYS A 156 10.88 6.81 3.85
CA CYS A 156 11.41 6.76 2.48
C CYS A 156 12.66 7.62 2.30
N ALA A 157 12.71 8.80 2.94
CA ALA A 157 13.87 9.70 2.87
C ALA A 157 15.15 9.12 3.50
N GLN A 158 15.04 8.11 4.35
CA GLN A 158 16.15 7.47 5.04
C GLN A 158 16.64 6.18 4.34
N GLN A 159 15.91 5.69 3.33
CA GLN A 159 16.28 4.46 2.63
C GLN A 159 17.42 4.68 1.64
N SER A 160 18.27 3.67 1.46
CA SER A 160 19.27 3.65 0.40
C SER A 160 18.58 3.55 -0.97
N PRO A 161 18.86 4.48 -1.92
CA PRO A 161 18.34 4.37 -3.28
C PRO A 161 18.78 3.07 -3.97
N GLU A 162 20.03 2.62 -3.75
CA GLU A 162 20.60 1.42 -4.35
C GLU A 162 19.90 0.16 -3.84
N GLU A 163 19.61 0.08 -2.55
CA GLU A 163 18.88 -1.05 -1.95
C GLU A 163 17.44 -1.10 -2.48
N ALA A 164 16.77 0.03 -2.52
CA ALA A 164 15.42 0.14 -3.05
C ALA A 164 15.38 -0.28 -4.54
N GLU A 165 16.34 0.17 -5.35
CA GLU A 165 16.43 -0.21 -6.76
C GLU A 165 16.69 -1.71 -6.93
N ARG A 166 17.53 -2.32 -6.10
CA ARG A 166 17.80 -3.76 -6.12
C ARG A 166 16.55 -4.59 -5.84
N ILE A 167 15.75 -4.19 -4.87
CA ILE A 167 14.53 -4.94 -4.48
C ILE A 167 13.38 -4.69 -5.45
N VAL A 168 13.10 -3.44 -5.79
CA VAL A 168 11.99 -3.07 -6.68
C VAL A 168 12.29 -3.45 -8.13
N GLY A 169 13.56 -3.41 -8.54
CA GLY A 169 13.99 -3.77 -9.90
C GLY A 169 13.69 -5.23 -10.28
N VAL A 170 13.67 -6.14 -9.30
CA VAL A 170 13.30 -7.55 -9.52
C VAL A 170 11.87 -7.69 -10.05
N LEU A 171 10.95 -6.81 -9.68
CA LEU A 171 9.57 -6.83 -10.17
C LEU A 171 9.47 -6.64 -11.68
N GLY A 172 10.26 -5.73 -12.25
CA GLY A 172 10.27 -5.47 -13.69
C GLY A 172 10.66 -6.72 -14.48
N THR A 173 11.63 -7.48 -13.98
CA THR A 173 12.09 -8.71 -14.61
C THR A 173 11.04 -9.83 -14.53
N THR A 174 10.36 -9.95 -13.40
CA THR A 174 9.32 -10.97 -13.21
C THR A 174 8.12 -10.74 -14.14
N TYR A 175 7.65 -9.50 -14.27
CA TYR A 175 6.53 -9.17 -15.16
C TYR A 175 6.85 -9.41 -16.64
N LEU A 176 8.06 -9.06 -17.09
CA LEU A 176 8.49 -9.31 -18.46
C LEU A 176 8.57 -10.80 -18.76
N THR A 177 9.07 -11.60 -17.83
CA THR A 177 9.18 -13.05 -17.97
C THR A 177 7.80 -13.72 -18.04
N GLU A 178 6.86 -13.34 -17.17
CA GLU A 178 5.50 -13.87 -17.19
C GLU A 178 4.73 -13.45 -18.46
N ALA A 179 4.86 -12.20 -18.91
CA ALA A 179 4.25 -11.71 -20.13
C ALA A 179 4.77 -12.46 -21.37
N VAL A 180 6.07 -12.76 -21.41
CA VAL A 180 6.67 -13.56 -22.48
C VAL A 180 6.20 -15.02 -22.44
N LEU A 181 6.13 -15.64 -21.26
CA LEU A 181 5.65 -17.01 -21.08
C LEU A 181 4.16 -17.16 -21.40
N GLN A 182 3.34 -16.11 -21.21
CA GLN A 182 1.92 -16.09 -21.58
C GLN A 182 1.67 -15.71 -23.04
N GLY A 183 2.71 -15.52 -23.85
CA GLY A 183 2.60 -15.23 -25.29
C GLY A 183 1.98 -13.84 -25.58
N ARG A 184 1.92 -12.94 -24.62
CA ARG A 184 1.44 -11.56 -24.84
C ARG A 184 2.55 -10.75 -25.49
N ARG A 185 2.36 -10.39 -26.77
CA ARG A 185 3.22 -9.41 -27.43
C ARG A 185 3.05 -8.08 -26.72
N ILE A 186 4.15 -7.54 -26.21
CA ILE A 186 4.22 -6.18 -25.72
C ILE A 186 4.24 -5.29 -26.96
N SER A 187 3.12 -4.64 -27.25
CA SER A 187 3.00 -3.61 -28.29
C SER A 187 3.17 -2.24 -27.69
#